data_22f409add6e628204735aad3d0278ba5
#
_entry.id   22f409add6e628204735aad3d0278ba5
#
_cell.length_a   1.000
_cell.length_b   1.000
_cell.length_c   1.000
_cell.angle_alpha   90.00
_cell.angle_beta   90.00
_cell.angle_gamma   90.00
#
_symmetry.space_group_name_H-M   'P 1'
#
loop_
_entity.id
_entity.type
_entity.pdbx_description
1 polymer ?
#
loop_
_entity_poly.entity_id
_entity_poly.type
_entity_poly.pdbx_seq_one_letter_code
_entity_poly.pdbx_strand_id
1 'polypeptide(L)'
;MPTITRIEITHHQLPLDPPFPASWDTRPRTQFPATIVRVIDDAGNCGIGSGDSMYGFSDYQRYFIGEDPLNIERHAAVLSNIEFHAGRPWPLDVALWDLIGKIKGEPVWKLIGGFSNKIRAYASSGVHRSIPDMVKVARQARELGFPAMKIRFGRPNLEDDLAVI
;
A
#
# COMPACT_ATOMS: atom_id res chain seq x y z
N MET A 1 -12.04 21.39 17.76
CA MET A 1 -11.36 20.13 17.43
C MET A 1 -11.58 19.89 15.95
N PRO A 2 -10.60 19.40 15.21
CA PRO A 2 -10.79 19.11 13.80
C PRO A 2 -11.88 18.05 13.62
N THR A 3 -12.61 18.11 12.51
CA THR A 3 -13.76 17.24 12.28
C THR A 3 -13.70 16.72 10.85
N ILE A 4 -13.83 15.42 10.64
CA ILE A 4 -13.90 14.80 9.29
C ILE A 4 -15.21 15.23 8.65
N THR A 5 -15.12 15.94 7.54
CA THR A 5 -16.29 16.45 6.82
C THR A 5 -16.63 15.61 5.58
N ARG A 6 -15.64 14.95 4.98
CA ARG A 6 -15.84 14.21 3.73
C ARG A 6 -14.81 13.09 3.56
N ILE A 7 -15.27 11.98 2.98
CA ILE A 7 -14.44 10.89 2.50
C ILE A 7 -14.75 10.67 1.04
N GLU A 8 -13.73 10.72 0.19
CA GLU A 8 -13.83 10.47 -1.23
C GLU A 8 -13.10 9.17 -1.57
N ILE A 9 -13.72 8.28 -2.30
CA ILE A 9 -13.15 7.01 -2.73
C ILE A 9 -13.30 6.90 -4.23
N THR A 10 -12.18 6.71 -4.91
CA THR A 10 -12.14 6.51 -6.36
C THR A 10 -11.45 5.20 -6.69
N HIS A 11 -12.01 4.47 -7.66
CA HIS A 11 -11.47 3.21 -8.14
C HIS A 11 -10.91 3.37 -9.54
N HIS A 12 -9.72 2.85 -9.76
CA HIS A 12 -8.99 2.95 -11.01
C HIS A 12 -8.57 1.57 -11.48
N GLN A 13 -8.58 1.35 -12.79
CA GLN A 13 -7.97 0.20 -13.45
C GLN A 13 -6.79 0.71 -14.26
N LEU A 14 -5.58 0.44 -13.79
CA LEU A 14 -4.35 0.92 -14.41
C LEU A 14 -3.88 -0.12 -15.44
N PRO A 15 -3.82 0.21 -16.74
CA PRO A 15 -3.31 -0.72 -17.74
C PRO A 15 -1.82 -0.99 -17.50
N LEU A 16 -1.43 -2.25 -17.71
CA LEU A 16 -0.03 -2.69 -17.63
C LEU A 16 0.46 -3.03 -19.05
N ASP A 17 1.44 -2.26 -19.53
CA ASP A 17 2.08 -2.48 -20.81
C ASP A 17 3.62 -2.38 -20.64
N PRO A 18 4.37 -3.46 -20.84
CA PRO A 18 3.88 -4.83 -21.12
C PRO A 18 3.12 -5.46 -19.93
N PRO A 19 2.31 -6.52 -20.19
CA PRO A 19 1.65 -7.26 -19.11
C PRO A 19 2.65 -7.78 -18.06
N PHE A 20 2.27 -7.74 -16.79
CA PHE A 20 3.13 -8.13 -15.67
C PHE A 20 2.98 -9.63 -15.37
N PRO A 21 3.99 -10.48 -15.65
CA PRO A 21 3.96 -11.92 -15.39
C PRO A 21 4.33 -12.20 -13.92
N ALA A 22 3.42 -11.89 -13.00
CA ALA A 22 3.66 -12.15 -11.58
C ALA A 22 3.89 -13.64 -11.31
N SER A 23 4.90 -13.95 -10.50
CA SER A 23 5.28 -15.35 -10.19
C SER A 23 4.21 -16.14 -9.41
N TRP A 24 3.20 -15.47 -8.88
CA TRP A 24 2.09 -16.06 -8.13
C TRP A 24 0.77 -16.10 -8.92
N ASP A 25 0.74 -15.61 -10.15
CA ASP A 25 -0.45 -15.63 -10.99
C ASP A 25 -0.29 -16.67 -12.11
N THR A 26 -1.37 -17.30 -12.48
CA THR A 26 -1.39 -18.28 -13.59
C THR A 26 -1.35 -17.63 -14.97
N ARG A 27 -1.67 -16.33 -15.05
CA ARG A 27 -1.63 -15.52 -16.27
C ARG A 27 -1.05 -14.16 -15.99
N PRO A 28 -0.32 -13.55 -16.94
CA PRO A 28 0.16 -12.18 -16.80
C PRO A 28 -0.99 -11.20 -16.57
N ARG A 29 -0.79 -10.27 -15.67
CA ARG A 29 -1.75 -9.18 -15.39
C ARG A 29 -1.66 -8.15 -16.49
N THR A 30 -2.80 -7.78 -17.07
CA THR A 30 -2.91 -6.73 -18.07
C THR A 30 -3.35 -5.39 -17.46
N GLN A 31 -3.83 -5.42 -16.22
CA GLN A 31 -4.25 -4.24 -15.47
C GLN A 31 -4.04 -4.44 -13.98
N PHE A 32 -3.96 -3.34 -13.25
CA PHE A 32 -3.86 -3.32 -11.80
C PHE A 32 -4.99 -2.45 -11.21
N PRO A 33 -5.82 -2.99 -10.30
CA PRO A 33 -6.83 -2.19 -9.62
C PRO A 33 -6.15 -1.30 -8.57
N ALA A 34 -6.56 -0.04 -8.49
CA ALA A 34 -6.11 0.89 -7.47
C ALA A 34 -7.28 1.66 -6.89
N THR A 35 -7.31 1.79 -5.58
CA THR A 35 -8.26 2.64 -4.85
C THR A 35 -7.50 3.83 -4.27
N ILE A 36 -8.01 5.03 -4.49
CA ILE A 36 -7.53 6.24 -3.83
C ILE A 36 -8.61 6.70 -2.85
N VAL A 37 -8.20 6.91 -1.61
CA VAL A 37 -9.06 7.44 -0.54
C VAL A 37 -8.54 8.80 -0.13
N ARG A 38 -9.45 9.77 -0.01
CA ARG A 38 -9.18 11.10 0.54
C ARG A 38 -10.08 11.33 1.75
N VAL A 39 -9.49 11.71 2.87
CA VAL A 39 -10.22 12.11 4.08
C VAL A 39 -9.98 13.59 4.30
N ILE A 40 -11.05 14.37 4.38
CA ILE A 40 -10.99 15.84 4.42
C ILE A 40 -11.60 16.31 5.71
N ASP A 41 -10.90 17.23 6.43
CA ASP A 41 -11.40 17.84 7.65
C ASP A 41 -12.10 19.19 7.36
N ASP A 42 -12.63 19.81 8.42
CA ASP A 42 -13.30 21.11 8.41
C ASP A 42 -12.37 22.30 8.15
N ALA A 43 -11.05 22.12 8.31
CA ALA A 43 -10.03 23.11 7.97
C ALA A 43 -9.54 22.99 6.52
N GLY A 44 -9.99 21.98 5.76
CA GLY A 44 -9.57 21.70 4.39
C GLY A 44 -8.29 20.89 4.28
N ASN A 45 -7.73 20.36 5.37
CA ASN A 45 -6.64 19.39 5.26
C ASN A 45 -7.16 18.11 4.60
N CYS A 46 -6.34 17.49 3.76
CA CYS A 46 -6.69 16.30 3.02
C CYS A 46 -5.65 15.21 3.24
N GLY A 47 -6.02 14.14 3.95
CA GLY A 47 -5.24 12.92 4.04
C GLY A 47 -5.51 12.00 2.86
N ILE A 48 -4.47 11.35 2.34
CA ILE A 48 -4.54 10.49 1.15
C ILE A 48 -3.98 9.11 1.48
N GLY A 49 -4.73 8.08 1.11
CA GLY A 49 -4.29 6.70 1.13
C GLY A 49 -4.61 6.00 -0.20
N SER A 50 -3.82 5.00 -0.54
CA SER A 50 -4.07 4.19 -1.74
C SER A 50 -3.81 2.72 -1.47
N GLY A 51 -4.45 1.87 -2.26
CA GLY A 51 -4.27 0.43 -2.16
C GLY A 51 -5.05 -0.32 -3.20
N ASP A 52 -5.25 -1.61 -2.93
CA ASP A 52 -6.07 -2.49 -3.76
C ASP A 52 -7.55 -2.06 -3.77
N SER A 53 -8.42 -2.94 -4.20
CA SER A 53 -9.85 -2.69 -4.23
C SER A 53 -10.44 -2.53 -2.82
N MET A 54 -11.22 -1.47 -2.62
CA MET A 54 -11.99 -1.21 -1.40
C MET A 54 -13.44 -0.91 -1.79
N TYR A 55 -14.16 -1.93 -2.21
CA TYR A 55 -15.55 -1.81 -2.64
C TYR A 55 -16.53 -1.89 -1.46
N GLY A 56 -17.72 -1.32 -1.63
CA GLY A 56 -18.81 -1.41 -0.64
C GLY A 56 -18.62 -0.57 0.61
N PHE A 57 -17.65 0.36 0.61
CA PHE A 57 -17.36 1.19 1.78
C PHE A 57 -18.34 2.35 2.00
N SER A 58 -19.15 2.73 1.03
CA SER A 58 -20.05 3.89 1.12
C SER A 58 -20.94 3.90 2.37
N ASP A 59 -21.42 2.74 2.79
CA ASP A 59 -22.28 2.59 3.96
C ASP A 59 -21.55 2.78 5.30
N TYR A 60 -20.22 2.66 5.30
CA TYR A 60 -19.39 2.78 6.48
C TYR A 60 -18.84 4.19 6.72
N GLN A 61 -18.92 5.10 5.74
CA GLN A 61 -18.44 6.49 5.86
C GLN A 61 -19.08 7.22 7.05
N ARG A 62 -20.35 6.90 7.37
CA ARG A 62 -21.09 7.47 8.50
C ARG A 62 -20.42 7.27 9.85
N TYR A 63 -19.54 6.32 10.00
CA TYR A 63 -18.83 6.06 11.26
C TYR A 63 -17.62 6.98 11.47
N PHE A 64 -17.23 7.73 10.44
CA PHE A 64 -16.08 8.62 10.44
C PHE A 64 -16.45 10.08 10.22
N ILE A 65 -17.45 10.37 9.40
CA ILE A 65 -17.92 11.73 9.15
C ILE A 65 -18.51 12.33 10.45
N GLY A 66 -18.09 13.55 10.78
CA GLY A 66 -18.46 14.22 12.03
C GLY A 66 -17.55 13.89 13.21
N GLU A 67 -16.62 12.97 13.06
CA GLU A 67 -15.71 12.55 14.13
C GLU A 67 -14.38 13.32 14.10
N ASP A 68 -13.73 13.38 15.26
CA ASP A 68 -12.37 13.94 15.38
C ASP A 68 -11.35 12.97 14.78
N PRO A 69 -10.59 13.34 13.72
CA PRO A 69 -9.58 12.48 13.11
C PRO A 69 -8.47 12.06 14.08
N LEU A 70 -8.26 12.78 15.18
CA LEU A 70 -7.24 12.47 16.18
C LEU A 70 -7.65 11.34 17.13
N ASN A 71 -8.90 10.90 17.11
CA ASN A 71 -9.37 9.77 17.91
C ASN A 71 -8.98 8.42 17.28
N ILE A 72 -7.67 8.15 17.27
CA ILE A 72 -7.03 7.03 16.55
C ILE A 72 -7.58 5.68 17.02
N GLU A 73 -7.71 5.48 18.33
CA GLU A 73 -8.16 4.19 18.88
C GLU A 73 -9.59 3.87 18.47
N ARG A 74 -10.47 4.86 18.44
CA ARG A 74 -11.84 4.70 17.94
C ARG A 74 -11.83 4.31 16.46
N HIS A 75 -11.06 5.02 15.64
CA HIS A 75 -10.98 4.74 14.21
C HIS A 75 -10.40 3.34 13.95
N ALA A 76 -9.37 2.94 14.67
CA ALA A 76 -8.80 1.60 14.57
C ALA A 76 -9.83 0.51 14.94
N ALA A 77 -10.62 0.72 16.00
CA ALA A 77 -11.67 -0.22 16.39
C ALA A 77 -12.76 -0.34 15.33
N VAL A 78 -13.20 0.78 14.73
CA VAL A 78 -14.18 0.79 13.63
C VAL A 78 -13.62 0.07 12.40
N LEU A 79 -12.38 0.39 12.00
CA LEU A 79 -11.71 -0.24 10.85
C LEU A 79 -11.58 -1.75 11.03
N SER A 80 -11.21 -2.21 12.22
CA SER A 80 -11.09 -3.63 12.56
C SER A 80 -12.43 -4.37 12.42
N ASN A 81 -13.54 -3.74 12.84
CA ASN A 81 -14.88 -4.30 12.64
C ASN A 81 -15.26 -4.35 11.15
N ILE A 82 -14.94 -3.31 10.38
CA ILE A 82 -15.20 -3.29 8.93
C ILE A 82 -14.39 -4.38 8.23
N GLU A 83 -13.13 -4.56 8.58
CA GLU A 83 -12.26 -5.60 8.01
C GLU A 83 -12.83 -7.00 8.24
N PHE A 84 -13.36 -7.27 9.44
CA PHE A 84 -13.97 -8.55 9.76
C PHE A 84 -15.23 -8.83 8.92
N HIS A 85 -16.05 -7.82 8.63
CA HIS A 85 -17.36 -8.00 8.00
C HIS A 85 -17.40 -7.70 6.50
N ALA A 86 -16.59 -6.76 6.00
CA ALA A 86 -16.75 -6.18 4.68
C ALA A 86 -15.46 -6.08 3.85
N GLY A 87 -14.33 -6.56 4.35
CA GLY A 87 -13.06 -6.57 3.61
C GLY A 87 -12.05 -5.51 4.07
N ARG A 88 -11.06 -5.22 3.25
CA ARG A 88 -9.81 -4.55 3.66
C ARG A 88 -9.89 -3.03 3.55
N PRO A 89 -10.17 -2.28 4.63
CA PRO A 89 -10.28 -0.82 4.60
C PRO A 89 -8.94 -0.10 4.81
N TRP A 90 -7.80 -0.78 4.73
CA TRP A 90 -6.48 -0.19 5.01
C TRP A 90 -6.13 1.06 4.19
N PRO A 91 -6.63 1.33 2.96
CA PRO A 91 -6.40 2.61 2.30
C PRO A 91 -7.01 3.79 3.07
N LEU A 92 -8.12 3.56 3.77
CA LEU A 92 -8.73 4.56 4.63
C LEU A 92 -7.89 4.80 5.89
N ASP A 93 -7.36 3.74 6.51
CA ASP A 93 -6.45 3.87 7.66
C ASP A 93 -5.23 4.72 7.32
N VAL A 94 -4.59 4.43 6.17
CA VAL A 94 -3.47 5.24 5.67
C VAL A 94 -3.88 6.70 5.45
N ALA A 95 -5.07 6.95 4.88
CA ALA A 95 -5.56 8.31 4.66
C ALA A 95 -5.83 9.06 5.98
N LEU A 96 -6.34 8.38 7.01
CA LEU A 96 -6.52 8.95 8.35
C LEU A 96 -5.17 9.34 8.98
N TRP A 97 -4.17 8.47 8.92
CA TRP A 97 -2.83 8.78 9.42
C TRP A 97 -2.16 9.93 8.67
N ASP A 98 -2.32 10.00 7.35
CA ASP A 98 -1.81 11.12 6.55
C ASP A 98 -2.50 12.44 6.91
N LEU A 99 -3.82 12.41 7.17
CA LEU A 99 -4.56 13.58 7.67
C LEU A 99 -4.04 14.02 9.02
N ILE A 100 -3.86 13.10 9.96
CA ILE A 100 -3.32 13.40 11.31
C ILE A 100 -1.93 14.02 11.19
N GLY A 101 -1.08 13.47 10.31
CA GLY A 101 0.24 14.05 10.05
C GLY A 101 0.18 15.49 9.58
N LYS A 102 -0.75 15.81 8.68
CA LYS A 102 -0.96 17.18 8.17
C LYS A 102 -1.51 18.13 9.23
N ILE A 103 -2.48 17.68 10.03
CA ILE A 103 -3.02 18.47 11.16
C ILE A 103 -1.94 18.78 12.20
N LYS A 104 -1.06 17.81 12.49
CA LYS A 104 0.01 17.97 13.48
C LYS A 104 1.27 18.64 12.93
N GLY A 105 1.40 18.78 11.60
CA GLY A 105 2.61 19.28 10.96
C GLY A 105 3.82 18.35 11.13
N GLU A 106 3.57 17.05 11.39
CA GLU A 106 4.60 16.05 11.66
C GLU A 106 4.45 14.82 10.76
N PRO A 107 5.55 14.21 10.32
CA PRO A 107 5.49 12.98 9.55
C PRO A 107 4.98 11.81 10.41
N VAL A 108 4.20 10.93 9.79
CA VAL A 108 3.55 9.79 10.47
C VAL A 108 4.52 8.94 11.28
N TRP A 109 5.76 8.71 10.77
CA TRP A 109 6.73 7.90 11.49
C TRP A 109 7.10 8.45 12.87
N LYS A 110 7.08 9.78 13.06
CA LYS A 110 7.28 10.40 14.38
C LYS A 110 6.05 10.22 15.28
N LEU A 111 4.85 10.40 14.72
CA LEU A 111 3.59 10.29 15.46
C LEU A 111 3.37 8.89 16.04
N ILE A 112 3.83 7.85 15.34
CA ILE A 112 3.78 6.46 15.81
C ILE A 112 4.99 6.05 16.67
N GLY A 113 5.82 7.00 17.10
CA GLY A 113 6.96 6.73 17.97
C GLY A 113 8.22 6.20 17.27
N GLY A 114 8.32 6.39 15.95
CA GLY A 114 9.53 6.01 15.20
C GLY A 114 10.75 6.83 15.59
N PHE A 115 11.91 6.20 15.63
CA PHE A 115 13.20 6.83 15.98
C PHE A 115 14.06 7.21 14.78
N SER A 116 13.68 6.80 13.56
CA SER A 116 14.44 7.05 12.33
C SER A 116 13.53 7.31 11.15
N ASN A 117 13.91 8.26 10.31
CA ASN A 117 13.25 8.53 9.03
C ASN A 117 13.88 7.74 7.87
N LYS A 118 14.79 6.80 8.17
CA LYS A 118 15.48 5.98 7.17
C LYS A 118 15.27 4.51 7.47
N ILE A 119 14.87 3.77 6.45
CA ILE A 119 14.73 2.31 6.48
C ILE A 119 15.60 1.73 5.38
N ARG A 120 16.33 0.65 5.70
CA ARG A 120 17.12 -0.08 4.72
C ARG A 120 16.18 -0.76 3.71
N ALA A 121 16.35 -0.41 2.43
CA ALA A 121 15.55 -0.96 1.34
C ALA A 121 16.26 -2.11 0.64
N TYR A 122 15.51 -2.94 -0.04
CA TYR A 122 16.00 -3.92 -1.01
C TYR A 122 15.25 -3.79 -2.33
N ALA A 123 15.89 -4.17 -3.44
CA ALA A 123 15.23 -4.27 -4.73
C ALA A 123 14.28 -5.48 -4.75
N SER A 124 12.98 -5.26 -4.98
CA SER A 124 11.98 -6.34 -4.99
C SER A 124 11.68 -6.79 -6.41
N SER A 125 11.71 -8.11 -6.64
CA SER A 125 11.31 -8.73 -7.90
C SER A 125 10.05 -9.57 -7.70
N GLY A 126 9.05 -9.38 -8.58
CA GLY A 126 7.80 -10.16 -8.59
C GLY A 126 7.75 -11.20 -9.71
N VAL A 127 8.82 -11.40 -10.45
CA VAL A 127 8.86 -12.20 -11.70
C VAL A 127 9.92 -13.28 -11.61
N HIS A 128 9.62 -14.47 -12.11
CA HIS A 128 10.63 -15.47 -12.42
C HIS A 128 11.41 -15.04 -13.67
N ARG A 129 12.73 -15.13 -13.62
CA ARG A 129 13.63 -14.75 -14.72
C ARG A 129 14.60 -15.89 -15.03
N SER A 130 15.13 -15.89 -16.25
CA SER A 130 16.30 -16.70 -16.59
C SER A 130 17.50 -16.29 -15.71
N ILE A 131 18.48 -17.18 -15.54
CA ILE A 131 19.69 -16.88 -14.77
C ILE A 131 20.43 -15.65 -15.34
N PRO A 132 20.66 -15.53 -16.68
CA PRO A 132 21.29 -14.33 -17.23
C PRO A 132 20.53 -13.03 -16.94
N ASP A 133 19.21 -13.06 -17.04
CA ASP A 133 18.37 -11.88 -16.74
C ASP A 133 18.38 -11.54 -15.26
N MET A 134 18.43 -12.55 -14.39
CA MET A 134 18.53 -12.35 -12.95
C MET A 134 19.85 -11.66 -12.58
N VAL A 135 20.96 -12.12 -13.15
CA VAL A 135 22.29 -11.50 -12.97
C VAL A 135 22.29 -10.04 -13.46
N LYS A 136 21.67 -9.78 -14.62
CA LYS A 136 21.54 -8.43 -15.16
C LYS A 136 20.77 -7.51 -14.20
N VAL A 137 19.61 -7.96 -13.72
CA VAL A 137 18.78 -7.18 -12.78
C VAL A 137 19.48 -6.99 -11.43
N ALA A 138 20.20 -7.99 -10.93
CA ALA A 138 20.98 -7.88 -9.71
C ALA A 138 22.11 -6.84 -9.82
N ARG A 139 22.80 -6.78 -10.97
CA ARG A 139 23.81 -5.74 -11.25
C ARG A 139 23.18 -4.35 -11.30
N GLN A 140 22.05 -4.18 -11.98
CA GLN A 140 21.31 -2.92 -12.01
C GLN A 140 20.86 -2.48 -10.61
N ALA A 141 20.33 -3.40 -9.80
CA ALA A 141 19.96 -3.11 -8.42
C ALA A 141 21.16 -2.62 -7.60
N ARG A 142 22.34 -3.26 -7.75
CA ARG A 142 23.58 -2.83 -7.11
C ARG A 142 24.05 -1.44 -7.58
N GLU A 143 24.01 -1.18 -8.88
CA GLU A 143 24.36 0.12 -9.48
C GLU A 143 23.46 1.26 -8.95
N LEU A 144 22.16 0.94 -8.70
CA LEU A 144 21.21 1.85 -8.05
C LEU A 144 21.40 1.98 -6.53
N GLY A 145 22.40 1.29 -5.95
CA GLY A 145 22.75 1.39 -4.53
C GLY A 145 21.93 0.50 -3.59
N PHE A 146 21.13 -0.44 -4.10
CA PHE A 146 20.41 -1.38 -3.23
C PHE A 146 21.39 -2.39 -2.60
N PRO A 147 21.37 -2.55 -1.26
CA PRO A 147 22.27 -3.48 -0.56
C PRO A 147 21.81 -4.94 -0.63
N ALA A 148 20.58 -5.19 -1.06
CA ALA A 148 19.99 -6.51 -1.17
C ALA A 148 18.94 -6.55 -2.28
N MET A 149 18.66 -7.76 -2.77
CA MET A 149 17.61 -8.02 -3.74
C MET A 149 16.75 -9.19 -3.26
N LYS A 150 15.43 -9.06 -3.40
CA LYS A 150 14.49 -10.15 -3.19
C LYS A 150 14.24 -10.86 -4.51
N ILE A 151 14.48 -12.17 -4.55
CA ILE A 151 14.19 -13.03 -5.69
C ILE A 151 12.95 -13.89 -5.41
N ARG A 152 12.40 -14.53 -6.44
CA ARG A 152 11.23 -15.41 -6.35
C ARG A 152 11.61 -16.84 -6.64
N PHE A 153 11.10 -17.72 -5.78
CA PHE A 153 11.12 -19.18 -5.92
C PHE A 153 9.72 -19.71 -6.20
N GLY A 154 9.61 -21.01 -6.45
CA GLY A 154 8.35 -21.70 -6.74
C GLY A 154 8.16 -22.01 -8.22
N ARG A 155 9.26 -22.22 -8.95
CA ARG A 155 9.24 -22.82 -10.30
C ARG A 155 8.77 -24.26 -10.23
N PRO A 156 8.23 -24.81 -11.31
CA PRO A 156 7.77 -26.21 -11.33
C PRO A 156 8.86 -27.23 -10.95
N ASN A 157 10.12 -26.95 -11.29
CA ASN A 157 11.25 -27.81 -10.97
C ASN A 157 12.12 -27.18 -9.88
N LEU A 158 12.41 -27.92 -8.83
CA LEU A 158 13.29 -27.45 -7.75
C LEU A 158 14.69 -27.08 -8.25
N GLU A 159 15.23 -27.84 -9.22
CA GLU A 159 16.54 -27.60 -9.80
C GLU A 159 16.64 -26.21 -10.44
N ASP A 160 15.57 -25.73 -11.08
CA ASP A 160 15.52 -24.38 -11.66
C ASP A 160 15.55 -23.28 -10.58
N ASP A 161 15.01 -23.56 -9.40
CA ASP A 161 15.08 -22.63 -8.26
C ASP A 161 16.48 -22.65 -7.59
N LEU A 162 17.10 -23.81 -7.46
CA LEU A 162 18.46 -23.94 -6.93
C LEU A 162 19.51 -23.29 -7.84
N ALA A 163 19.31 -23.36 -9.15
CA ALA A 163 20.22 -22.75 -10.12
C ALA A 163 20.25 -21.21 -10.10
N VAL A 164 19.31 -20.55 -9.42
CA VAL A 164 19.25 -19.08 -9.33
C VAL A 164 19.97 -18.53 -8.11
N ILE A 165 20.43 -19.40 -7.21
CA ILE A 165 21.21 -19.04 -6.01
C ILE A 165 22.69 -18.98 -6.36
#